data_36d29aedfb78480c665b8bcfbfe12a20
#
_entry.id   36d29aedfb78480c665b8bcfbfe12a20
#
_cell.length_a   1.000
_cell.length_b   1.000
_cell.length_c   1.000
_cell.angle_alpha   90.00
_cell.angle_beta   90.00
_cell.angle_gamma   90.00
#
_symmetry.space_group_name_H-M   'P 1'
#
loop_
_entity.id
_entity.type
_entity.pdbx_description
1 polymer ?
#
loop_
_entity_poly.entity_id
_entity_poly.type
_entity_poly.pdbx_seq_one_letter_code
_entity_poly.pdbx_strand_id
1 'polypeptide(L)'
;MAEAAAGGEVRRRGGCCGGGGGGGGLFPEESFASWGAYGRALMETGPRLVERATAGSAAAVEVNEVRGRSGAEMKRNLTWWDLAWFGVGAVIGAGIFVLTGQEARDAAGPAVVLSYAVSGVSAMLSVLCYTEFAIEIPVAVELGDFVVFIAAGNILLEYCIGGAAVARAWTSYFATLLNHRPNDFRIHAASLAADYSRLDPIAVAVIAVVCALSETRDPARDIPAGLVGAMAVTTAAYCALAATLCLMQPYREIDPDAPFSVAFSAAGMGWARYVVAFGALKGMTTVLLVSAVGQARYLTHIARAHMAPPCLARVHPRLGTPVNATVAMLAATAAIALFTDLGVLANLLSISTLFIFMLVAVALLVRRYYATGETARGDRNRLAGCLAVIVASSVATAAYWGLGGDGGGWAAYAVAVPAWLAATLFLQLRVPMARTPEKWGVPLVPWLPSASIFINIFLLGSIDGRSFMRFGVWTAALLAYYFFFGLHASYDTAKALAAEVAAGKVEEGGSKPAVVGAAGN
;
A
#
# COMPACT_ATOMS: atom_id res chain seq x y z
N MET A 1 -60.36 -22.82 -5.42
CA MET A 1 -60.39 -21.37 -5.36
C MET A 1 -59.07 -20.96 -4.78
N ALA A 2 -58.12 -20.83 -5.51
CA ALA A 2 -57.46 -19.85 -6.34
C ALA A 2 -57.41 -18.48 -5.64
N GLU A 3 -56.26 -18.13 -5.08
CA GLU A 3 -55.84 -16.75 -4.98
C GLU A 3 -54.30 -16.68 -5.08
N ALA A 4 -53.87 -15.97 -6.10
CA ALA A 4 -52.53 -15.90 -6.59
C ALA A 4 -51.69 -14.95 -5.73
N ALA A 5 -50.56 -15.44 -5.24
CA ALA A 5 -49.48 -14.60 -4.70
C ALA A 5 -48.74 -13.93 -5.86
N ALA A 6 -48.94 -12.64 -6.01
CA ALA A 6 -48.14 -11.80 -6.89
C ALA A 6 -46.74 -11.58 -6.26
N GLY A 7 -45.78 -12.40 -6.64
CA GLY A 7 -44.38 -12.18 -6.38
C GLY A 7 -43.86 -11.05 -7.28
N GLY A 8 -43.71 -9.87 -6.72
CA GLY A 8 -43.02 -8.75 -7.38
C GLY A 8 -41.52 -9.07 -7.54
N GLU A 9 -41.13 -9.52 -8.71
CA GLU A 9 -39.73 -9.55 -9.15
C GLU A 9 -39.18 -8.12 -9.17
N VAL A 10 -38.41 -7.78 -8.17
CA VAL A 10 -37.54 -6.59 -8.21
C VAL A 10 -36.52 -6.82 -9.32
N ARG A 11 -36.88 -6.38 -10.51
CA ARG A 11 -36.00 -6.35 -11.69
C ARG A 11 -34.81 -5.47 -11.38
N ARG A 12 -33.69 -6.07 -10.96
CA ARG A 12 -32.38 -5.44 -10.85
C ARG A 12 -32.01 -4.87 -12.21
N ARG A 13 -32.24 -3.59 -12.42
CA ARG A 13 -31.68 -2.83 -13.53
C ARG A 13 -30.19 -2.67 -13.30
N GLY A 14 -29.42 -3.69 -13.65
CA GLY A 14 -28.01 -3.57 -14.02
C GLY A 14 -27.95 -2.86 -15.37
N GLY A 15 -28.10 -1.56 -15.39
CA GLY A 15 -28.12 -0.77 -16.61
C GLY A 15 -27.20 0.43 -16.52
N CYS A 16 -25.89 0.19 -16.59
CA CYS A 16 -24.99 1.18 -17.13
C CYS A 16 -24.50 0.67 -18.50
N CYS A 17 -25.36 0.82 -19.54
CA CYS A 17 -25.09 0.85 -20.98
C CYS A 17 -26.41 0.58 -21.70
N GLY A 18 -27.27 1.59 -21.76
CA GLY A 18 -28.54 1.55 -22.51
C GLY A 18 -28.78 2.88 -23.20
N GLY A 19 -28.43 2.98 -24.46
CA GLY A 19 -29.10 3.75 -25.50
C GLY A 19 -29.03 5.27 -25.45
N GLY A 20 -28.10 5.82 -26.21
CA GLY A 20 -28.10 7.24 -26.64
C GLY A 20 -26.76 7.58 -27.27
N GLY A 21 -26.67 7.50 -28.58
CA GLY A 21 -25.70 7.99 -29.55
C GLY A 21 -24.36 8.55 -29.09
N GLY A 22 -23.28 7.94 -29.57
CA GLY A 22 -22.03 8.65 -29.81
C GLY A 22 -20.95 8.45 -28.75
N GLY A 23 -19.93 7.65 -29.08
CA GLY A 23 -18.62 7.69 -28.42
C GLY A 23 -18.51 6.75 -27.21
N GLY A 24 -17.98 5.55 -27.44
CA GLY A 24 -17.50 4.67 -26.39
C GLY A 24 -16.28 5.28 -25.69
N GLY A 25 -16.46 6.30 -24.86
CA GLY A 25 -15.41 6.93 -24.06
C GLY A 25 -14.96 6.02 -22.91
N LEU A 26 -13.68 6.10 -22.59
CA LEU A 26 -13.07 5.42 -21.45
C LEU A 26 -13.70 5.80 -20.10
N PHE A 27 -14.34 6.97 -20.05
CA PHE A 27 -14.98 7.57 -18.88
C PHE A 27 -16.42 7.97 -19.20
N PRO A 28 -17.42 7.51 -18.44
CA PRO A 28 -18.85 7.79 -18.66
C PRO A 28 -19.33 9.10 -18.01
N GLU A 29 -18.52 9.81 -17.26
CA GLU A 29 -18.89 11.00 -16.50
C GLU A 29 -19.15 12.20 -17.41
N GLU A 30 -19.99 13.17 -16.93
CA GLU A 30 -20.43 14.33 -17.71
C GLU A 30 -19.29 15.20 -18.23
N SER A 31 -18.22 15.36 -17.46
CA SER A 31 -17.03 16.12 -17.86
C SER A 31 -16.34 15.54 -19.10
N PHE A 32 -16.52 14.25 -19.41
CA PHE A 32 -15.89 13.57 -20.56
C PHE A 32 -16.86 13.35 -21.74
N ALA A 33 -18.09 13.83 -21.65
CA ALA A 33 -19.11 13.65 -22.69
C ALA A 33 -18.75 14.38 -24.01
N SER A 34 -17.99 15.47 -23.95
CA SER A 34 -17.51 16.21 -25.13
C SER A 34 -16.23 16.99 -24.83
N TRP A 35 -15.44 17.31 -25.87
CA TRP A 35 -14.23 18.12 -25.72
C TRP A 35 -14.50 19.50 -25.10
N GLY A 36 -15.68 20.11 -25.40
CA GLY A 36 -16.09 21.38 -24.80
C GLY A 36 -16.44 21.26 -23.31
N ALA A 37 -17.06 20.14 -22.88
CA ALA A 37 -17.32 19.84 -21.48
C ALA A 37 -16.00 19.62 -20.73
N TYR A 38 -15.08 18.85 -21.31
CA TYR A 38 -13.78 18.59 -20.73
C TYR A 38 -12.93 19.87 -20.59
N GLY A 39 -12.93 20.74 -21.59
CA GLY A 39 -12.23 22.03 -21.51
C GLY A 39 -12.76 22.93 -20.38
N ARG A 40 -14.08 22.96 -20.15
CA ARG A 40 -14.68 23.67 -19.01
C ARG A 40 -14.28 23.05 -17.68
N ALA A 41 -14.34 21.72 -17.58
CA ALA A 41 -13.92 20.99 -16.39
C ALA A 41 -12.47 21.32 -16.02
N LEU A 42 -11.55 21.36 -16.99
CA LEU A 42 -10.16 21.74 -16.77
C LEU A 42 -9.99 23.18 -16.25
N MET A 43 -10.80 24.13 -16.72
CA MET A 43 -10.78 25.51 -16.19
C MET A 43 -11.26 25.58 -14.72
N GLU A 44 -12.11 24.64 -14.30
CA GLU A 44 -12.65 24.55 -12.95
C GLU A 44 -11.81 23.66 -12.01
N THR A 45 -10.64 23.20 -12.42
CA THR A 45 -9.79 22.30 -11.62
C THR A 45 -9.51 22.85 -10.20
N GLY A 46 -9.18 24.14 -10.07
CA GLY A 46 -8.90 24.77 -8.77
C GLY A 46 -10.11 24.79 -7.83
N PRO A 47 -11.27 25.33 -8.23
CA PRO A 47 -12.50 25.27 -7.45
C PRO A 47 -12.93 23.83 -7.08
N ARG A 48 -12.91 22.89 -8.02
CA ARG A 48 -13.27 21.48 -7.79
C ARG A 48 -12.34 20.80 -6.77
N LEU A 49 -11.05 21.10 -6.83
CA LEU A 49 -10.07 20.58 -5.87
C LEU A 49 -10.38 21.07 -4.45
N VAL A 50 -10.67 22.36 -4.28
CA VAL A 50 -11.02 22.94 -2.98
C VAL A 50 -12.32 22.35 -2.45
N GLU A 51 -13.32 22.20 -3.29
CA GLU A 51 -14.61 21.61 -2.93
C GLU A 51 -14.46 20.16 -2.47
N ARG A 52 -13.71 19.33 -3.23
CA ARG A 52 -13.43 17.93 -2.85
C ARG A 52 -12.54 17.80 -1.61
N ALA A 53 -11.62 18.74 -1.37
CA ALA A 53 -10.79 18.77 -0.17
C ALA A 53 -11.59 19.18 1.09
N THR A 54 -12.70 19.90 0.93
CA THR A 54 -13.53 20.40 2.05
C THR A 54 -14.80 19.59 2.28
N ALA A 55 -15.16 18.66 1.38
CA ALA A 55 -16.41 17.89 1.37
C ALA A 55 -16.42 16.71 2.36
N GLY A 56 -16.17 16.94 3.64
CA GLY A 56 -16.03 15.86 4.65
C GLY A 56 -17.26 14.98 4.88
N SER A 57 -18.50 15.49 4.75
CA SER A 57 -19.72 14.70 5.01
C SER A 57 -20.24 13.96 3.77
N ALA A 58 -20.09 14.51 2.58
CA ALA A 58 -20.49 13.85 1.33
C ALA A 58 -19.64 12.60 1.04
N ALA A 59 -18.36 12.63 1.41
CA ALA A 59 -17.46 11.48 1.27
C ALA A 59 -17.91 10.26 2.11
N ALA A 60 -18.53 10.47 3.27
CA ALA A 60 -19.05 9.36 4.11
C ALA A 60 -20.23 8.63 3.46
N VAL A 61 -21.12 9.35 2.78
CA VAL A 61 -22.25 8.79 2.03
C VAL A 61 -21.74 7.98 0.83
N GLU A 62 -20.76 8.53 0.11
CA GLU A 62 -20.12 7.90 -1.03
C GLU A 62 -19.43 6.57 -0.66
N VAL A 63 -18.72 6.52 0.47
CA VAL A 63 -18.10 5.30 0.99
C VAL A 63 -19.14 4.25 1.38
N ASN A 64 -20.25 4.63 2.00
CA ASN A 64 -21.31 3.70 2.37
C ASN A 64 -22.00 3.13 1.13
N GLU A 65 -22.17 3.91 0.08
CA GLU A 65 -22.74 3.43 -1.18
C GLU A 65 -21.78 2.51 -1.94
N VAL A 66 -20.48 2.83 -2.00
CA VAL A 66 -19.46 1.93 -2.56
C VAL A 66 -19.42 0.61 -1.78
N ARG A 67 -19.59 0.65 -0.46
CA ARG A 67 -19.71 -0.52 0.40
C ARG A 67 -20.97 -1.34 0.10
N GLY A 68 -22.12 -0.69 -0.09
CA GLY A 68 -23.37 -1.32 -0.47
C GLY A 68 -23.35 -1.94 -1.87
N ARG A 69 -22.70 -1.28 -2.83
CA ARG A 69 -22.53 -1.77 -4.20
C ARG A 69 -21.53 -2.92 -4.32
N SER A 70 -20.66 -3.15 -3.34
CA SER A 70 -19.71 -4.27 -3.34
C SER A 70 -20.35 -5.65 -3.19
N GLY A 71 -21.65 -5.72 -2.86
CA GLY A 71 -22.57 -6.83 -3.15
C GLY A 71 -22.32 -8.19 -2.54
N ALA A 72 -21.26 -8.40 -1.78
CA ALA A 72 -21.00 -9.65 -1.08
C ALA A 72 -20.51 -9.34 0.34
N GLU A 73 -21.34 -9.61 1.33
CA GLU A 73 -20.83 -9.74 2.71
C GLU A 73 -19.85 -10.90 2.75
N MET A 74 -18.58 -10.57 2.90
CA MET A 74 -17.51 -11.55 3.01
C MET A 74 -17.66 -12.30 4.34
N LYS A 75 -17.72 -13.63 4.29
CA LYS A 75 -17.73 -14.46 5.51
C LYS A 75 -16.42 -14.27 6.27
N ARG A 76 -16.51 -13.86 7.53
CA ARG A 76 -15.40 -13.57 8.43
C ARG A 76 -15.08 -14.82 9.26
N ASN A 77 -14.15 -15.64 8.82
CA ASN A 77 -13.84 -16.94 9.45
C ASN A 77 -12.39 -17.10 9.93
N LEU A 78 -11.56 -16.05 9.86
CA LEU A 78 -10.16 -16.15 10.33
C LEU A 78 -10.02 -15.70 11.78
N THR A 79 -9.29 -16.49 12.56
CA THR A 79 -8.87 -16.12 13.91
C THR A 79 -7.62 -15.23 13.87
N TRP A 80 -7.27 -14.59 14.99
CA TRP A 80 -6.02 -13.81 15.09
C TRP A 80 -4.77 -14.64 14.78
N TRP A 81 -4.81 -15.95 15.11
CA TRP A 81 -3.73 -16.89 14.85
C TRP A 81 -3.57 -17.17 13.35
N ASP A 82 -4.69 -17.39 12.64
CA ASP A 82 -4.67 -17.57 11.19
C ASP A 82 -4.15 -16.30 10.49
N LEU A 83 -4.53 -15.12 11.00
CA LEU A 83 -4.08 -13.84 10.45
C LEU A 83 -2.59 -13.60 10.73
N ALA A 84 -2.09 -13.99 11.91
CA ALA A 84 -0.66 -13.91 12.22
C ALA A 84 0.17 -14.79 11.28
N TRP A 85 -0.22 -16.04 11.07
CA TRP A 85 0.48 -16.93 10.14
C TRP A 85 0.34 -16.51 8.69
N PHE A 86 -0.81 -15.97 8.28
CA PHE A 86 -0.99 -15.37 6.96
C PHE A 86 -0.06 -14.17 6.77
N GLY A 87 0.04 -13.28 7.77
CA GLY A 87 0.95 -12.15 7.78
C GLY A 87 2.42 -12.57 7.69
N VAL A 88 2.83 -13.55 8.50
CA VAL A 88 4.18 -14.12 8.43
C VAL A 88 4.46 -14.69 7.04
N GLY A 89 3.52 -15.47 6.48
CA GLY A 89 3.66 -16.03 5.13
C GLY A 89 3.70 -14.98 4.01
N ALA A 90 3.01 -13.86 4.17
CA ALA A 90 3.02 -12.77 3.21
C ALA A 90 4.32 -11.94 3.25
N VAL A 91 4.98 -11.85 4.40
CA VAL A 91 6.21 -11.06 4.59
C VAL A 91 7.47 -11.89 4.30
N ILE A 92 7.47 -13.20 4.61
CA ILE A 92 8.60 -14.10 4.33
C ILE A 92 8.64 -14.41 2.82
N GLY A 93 9.35 -13.57 2.07
CA GLY A 93 9.49 -13.67 0.62
C GLY A 93 10.90 -13.31 0.15
N ALA A 94 11.01 -12.58 -0.95
CA ALA A 94 12.29 -12.14 -1.50
C ALA A 94 13.12 -11.30 -0.49
N GLY A 95 12.46 -10.57 0.40
CA GLY A 95 13.11 -9.76 1.42
C GLY A 95 14.10 -10.56 2.26
N ILE A 96 13.66 -11.67 2.84
CA ILE A 96 14.51 -12.49 3.71
C ILE A 96 15.51 -13.33 2.92
N PHE A 97 15.10 -13.91 1.80
CA PHE A 97 15.91 -14.87 1.07
C PHE A 97 16.95 -14.22 0.15
N VAL A 98 16.73 -13.01 -0.36
CA VAL A 98 17.61 -12.35 -1.33
C VAL A 98 18.11 -11.00 -0.82
N LEU A 99 17.23 -10.09 -0.41
CA LEU A 99 17.65 -8.75 0.02
C LEU A 99 18.57 -8.79 1.25
N THR A 100 18.43 -9.77 2.14
CA THR A 100 19.35 -9.96 3.27
C THR A 100 20.80 -10.12 2.81
N GLY A 101 21.04 -10.90 1.76
CA GLY A 101 22.38 -11.11 1.22
C GLY A 101 22.91 -9.87 0.52
N GLN A 102 22.06 -9.21 -0.27
CA GLN A 102 22.42 -7.99 -0.99
C GLN A 102 22.80 -6.87 -0.01
N GLU A 103 21.97 -6.61 0.99
CA GLU A 103 22.23 -5.59 2.00
C GLU A 103 23.44 -5.92 2.90
N ALA A 104 23.62 -7.19 3.26
CA ALA A 104 24.77 -7.62 4.03
C ALA A 104 26.09 -7.47 3.26
N ARG A 105 26.07 -7.72 1.94
CA ARG A 105 27.26 -7.60 1.09
C ARG A 105 27.58 -6.16 0.73
N ASP A 106 26.59 -5.40 0.26
CA ASP A 106 26.81 -4.16 -0.49
C ASP A 106 26.69 -2.91 0.40
N ALA A 107 25.97 -2.97 1.52
CA ALA A 107 25.66 -1.81 2.33
C ALA A 107 26.04 -1.94 3.82
N ALA A 108 25.47 -2.90 4.54
CA ALA A 108 25.49 -2.91 6.00
C ALA A 108 26.54 -3.86 6.60
N GLY A 109 27.06 -4.82 5.85
CA GLY A 109 27.91 -5.87 6.41
C GLY A 109 27.22 -6.63 7.56
N PRO A 110 27.94 -6.98 8.64
CA PRO A 110 27.35 -7.64 9.80
C PRO A 110 26.29 -6.79 10.55
N ALA A 111 26.27 -5.46 10.34
CA ALA A 111 25.29 -4.56 10.93
C ALA A 111 23.90 -4.71 10.32
N VAL A 112 23.71 -5.54 9.28
CA VAL A 112 22.39 -5.87 8.70
C VAL A 112 21.40 -6.38 9.75
N VAL A 113 21.87 -7.08 10.81
CA VAL A 113 21.04 -7.52 11.92
C VAL A 113 20.42 -6.32 12.67
N LEU A 114 21.24 -5.30 12.95
CA LEU A 114 20.78 -4.07 13.58
C LEU A 114 19.81 -3.30 12.66
N SER A 115 20.11 -3.26 11.36
CA SER A 115 19.21 -2.64 10.36
C SER A 115 17.83 -3.28 10.38
N TYR A 116 17.74 -4.62 10.45
CA TYR A 116 16.45 -5.32 10.57
C TYR A 116 15.74 -5.03 11.90
N ALA A 117 16.47 -4.95 13.01
CA ALA A 117 15.87 -4.60 14.30
C ALA A 117 15.26 -3.18 14.28
N VAL A 118 15.98 -2.18 13.76
CA VAL A 118 15.51 -0.79 13.62
C VAL A 118 14.32 -0.70 12.67
N SER A 119 14.41 -1.35 11.50
CA SER A 119 13.31 -1.39 10.52
C SER A 119 12.07 -2.09 11.08
N GLY A 120 12.26 -3.15 11.87
CA GLY A 120 11.17 -3.84 12.55
C GLY A 120 10.46 -2.96 13.57
N VAL A 121 11.19 -2.15 14.32
CA VAL A 121 10.59 -1.14 15.24
C VAL A 121 9.82 -0.09 14.45
N SER A 122 10.40 0.47 13.38
CA SER A 122 9.72 1.44 12.51
C SER A 122 8.43 0.88 11.91
N ALA A 123 8.49 -0.34 11.37
CA ALA A 123 7.33 -1.02 10.82
C ALA A 123 6.25 -1.27 11.89
N MET A 124 6.65 -1.66 13.13
CA MET A 124 5.70 -1.87 14.22
C MET A 124 4.96 -0.58 14.59
N LEU A 125 5.66 0.56 14.68
CA LEU A 125 5.03 1.85 14.95
C LEU A 125 4.00 2.21 13.86
N SER A 126 4.34 1.96 12.60
CA SER A 126 3.48 2.22 11.45
C SER A 126 2.28 1.27 11.41
N VAL A 127 2.48 -0.02 11.70
CA VAL A 127 1.41 -1.02 11.79
C VAL A 127 0.39 -0.67 12.87
N LEU A 128 0.84 -0.17 14.02
CA LEU A 128 -0.08 0.31 15.07
C LEU A 128 -0.97 1.46 14.55
N CYS A 129 -0.39 2.42 13.81
CA CYS A 129 -1.17 3.49 13.18
C CYS A 129 -2.17 2.95 12.14
N TYR A 130 -1.76 1.99 11.33
CA TYR A 130 -2.62 1.32 10.34
C TYR A 130 -3.79 0.57 10.97
N THR A 131 -3.54 -0.08 12.09
CA THR A 131 -4.52 -0.92 12.80
C THR A 131 -5.75 -0.11 13.23
N GLU A 132 -5.56 1.13 13.69
CA GLU A 132 -6.69 1.98 14.05
C GLU A 132 -7.59 2.28 12.84
N PHE A 133 -7.01 2.59 11.69
CA PHE A 133 -7.79 2.80 10.46
C PHE A 133 -8.49 1.53 9.99
N ALA A 134 -7.83 0.37 10.08
CA ALA A 134 -8.42 -0.89 9.66
C ALA A 134 -9.65 -1.30 10.47
N ILE A 135 -9.72 -0.90 11.74
CA ILE A 135 -10.82 -1.23 12.65
C ILE A 135 -11.94 -0.21 12.58
N GLU A 136 -11.59 1.06 12.55
CA GLU A 136 -12.56 2.14 12.75
C GLU A 136 -13.18 2.62 11.42
N ILE A 137 -12.38 2.93 10.40
CA ILE A 137 -12.89 3.51 9.14
C ILE A 137 -11.90 3.26 7.97
N PRO A 138 -12.38 3.11 6.73
CA PRO A 138 -11.53 3.22 5.55
C PRO A 138 -10.89 4.63 5.46
N VAL A 139 -9.59 4.69 5.27
CA VAL A 139 -8.72 5.90 5.27
C VAL A 139 -9.22 7.02 4.33
N ALA A 140 -10.02 6.69 3.34
CA ALA A 140 -10.48 7.59 2.29
C ALA A 140 -11.23 8.85 2.77
N VAL A 141 -11.95 8.74 3.88
CA VAL A 141 -12.91 9.79 4.29
C VAL A 141 -12.27 10.97 5.01
N GLU A 142 -11.09 10.77 5.61
CA GLU A 142 -10.54 11.75 6.55
C GLU A 142 -9.51 12.72 5.94
N LEU A 143 -8.80 12.29 4.89
CA LEU A 143 -7.69 13.07 4.31
C LEU A 143 -8.05 13.84 3.03
N GLY A 144 -9.27 13.69 2.55
CA GLY A 144 -9.70 14.21 1.25
C GLY A 144 -9.17 13.38 0.06
N ASP A 145 -9.90 13.42 -1.05
CA ASP A 145 -9.65 12.62 -2.25
C ASP A 145 -8.22 12.68 -2.79
N PHE A 146 -7.60 13.87 -2.72
CA PHE A 146 -6.27 14.09 -3.26
C PHE A 146 -5.20 13.22 -2.57
N VAL A 147 -5.17 13.24 -1.24
CA VAL A 147 -4.17 12.48 -0.47
C VAL A 147 -4.42 10.99 -0.59
N VAL A 148 -5.70 10.60 -0.58
CA VAL A 148 -6.11 9.21 -0.77
C VAL A 148 -5.72 8.69 -2.14
N PHE A 149 -5.90 9.49 -3.20
CA PHE A 149 -5.50 9.12 -4.55
C PHE A 149 -3.97 8.89 -4.65
N ILE A 150 -3.16 9.81 -4.08
CA ILE A 150 -1.70 9.65 -4.07
C ILE A 150 -1.31 8.39 -3.29
N ALA A 151 -1.89 8.17 -2.11
CA ALA A 151 -1.64 6.97 -1.33
C ALA A 151 -2.02 5.69 -2.11
N ALA A 152 -3.19 5.68 -2.75
CA ALA A 152 -3.68 4.56 -3.54
C ALA A 152 -2.78 4.26 -4.74
N GLY A 153 -2.32 5.28 -5.45
CA GLY A 153 -1.39 5.13 -6.57
C GLY A 153 -0.03 4.59 -6.14
N ASN A 154 0.47 5.01 -4.98
CA ASN A 154 1.72 4.48 -4.42
C ASN A 154 1.56 3.03 -3.92
N ILE A 155 0.43 2.65 -3.34
CA ILE A 155 0.13 1.25 -2.99
C ILE A 155 0.08 0.37 -4.25
N LEU A 156 -0.48 0.85 -5.36
CA LEU A 156 -0.44 0.11 -6.64
C LEU A 156 0.99 -0.09 -7.13
N LEU A 157 1.83 0.95 -7.05
CA LEU A 157 3.25 0.84 -7.38
C LEU A 157 3.94 -0.20 -6.51
N GLU A 158 3.70 -0.16 -5.20
CA GLU A 158 4.25 -1.10 -4.22
C GLU A 158 3.89 -2.55 -4.58
N TYR A 159 2.63 -2.83 -4.92
CA TYR A 159 2.20 -4.16 -5.37
C TYR A 159 2.91 -4.62 -6.65
N CYS A 160 3.04 -3.74 -7.65
CA CYS A 160 3.73 -4.08 -8.91
C CYS A 160 5.21 -4.35 -8.67
N ILE A 161 5.89 -3.46 -7.94
CA ILE A 161 7.33 -3.58 -7.65
C ILE A 161 7.61 -4.79 -6.75
N GLY A 162 6.81 -4.98 -5.69
CA GLY A 162 6.94 -6.11 -4.79
C GLY A 162 6.76 -7.46 -5.50
N GLY A 163 5.72 -7.58 -6.33
CA GLY A 163 5.52 -8.76 -7.18
C GLY A 163 6.68 -9.01 -8.14
N ALA A 164 7.19 -7.95 -8.78
CA ALA A 164 8.34 -8.05 -9.69
C ALA A 164 9.62 -8.49 -8.96
N ALA A 165 9.90 -7.93 -7.78
CA ALA A 165 11.06 -8.29 -6.97
C ALA A 165 11.02 -9.76 -6.53
N VAL A 166 9.85 -10.24 -6.07
CA VAL A 166 9.66 -11.64 -5.67
C VAL A 166 9.83 -12.59 -6.85
N ALA A 167 9.30 -12.24 -8.04
CA ALA A 167 9.44 -13.06 -9.24
C ALA A 167 10.90 -13.16 -9.72
N ARG A 168 11.66 -12.08 -9.68
CA ARG A 168 13.10 -12.09 -10.01
C ARG A 168 13.92 -12.89 -8.99
N ALA A 169 13.62 -12.77 -7.71
CA ALA A 169 14.23 -13.59 -6.67
C ALA A 169 13.92 -15.08 -6.87
N TRP A 170 12.69 -15.41 -7.29
CA TRP A 170 12.28 -16.77 -7.61
C TRP A 170 13.16 -17.37 -8.71
N THR A 171 13.44 -16.63 -9.79
CA THR A 171 14.33 -17.08 -10.87
C THR A 171 15.73 -17.42 -10.35
N SER A 172 16.30 -16.61 -9.45
CA SER A 172 17.62 -16.85 -8.87
C SER A 172 17.68 -18.16 -8.08
N TYR A 173 16.69 -18.43 -7.22
CA TYR A 173 16.64 -19.68 -6.46
C TYR A 173 16.29 -20.90 -7.33
N PHE A 174 15.49 -20.72 -8.37
CA PHE A 174 15.22 -21.77 -9.37
C PHE A 174 16.50 -22.18 -10.11
N ALA A 175 17.34 -21.23 -10.50
CA ALA A 175 18.65 -21.51 -11.09
C ALA A 175 19.52 -22.34 -10.14
N THR A 176 19.60 -21.95 -8.86
CA THR A 176 20.39 -22.70 -7.87
C THR A 176 19.84 -24.09 -7.58
N LEU A 177 18.52 -24.29 -7.65
CA LEU A 177 17.91 -25.62 -7.54
C LEU A 177 18.34 -26.54 -8.67
N LEU A 178 18.51 -26.00 -9.88
CA LEU A 178 19.00 -26.73 -11.07
C LEU A 178 20.53 -26.82 -11.14
N ASN A 179 21.26 -26.42 -10.08
CA ASN A 179 22.72 -26.44 -10.01
C ASN A 179 23.41 -25.44 -10.97
N HIS A 180 22.73 -24.37 -11.35
CA HIS A 180 23.26 -23.24 -12.11
C HIS A 180 23.57 -22.05 -11.20
N ARG A 181 24.32 -21.07 -11.73
CA ARG A 181 24.52 -19.80 -11.03
C ARG A 181 23.23 -18.99 -11.03
N PRO A 182 22.97 -18.13 -10.01
CA PRO A 182 21.71 -17.39 -9.89
C PRO A 182 21.32 -16.57 -11.11
N ASN A 183 22.29 -16.09 -11.89
CA ASN A 183 22.08 -15.22 -13.06
C ASN A 183 22.13 -15.94 -14.42
N ASP A 184 22.38 -17.24 -14.46
CA ASP A 184 22.59 -17.97 -15.72
C ASP A 184 21.36 -17.98 -16.66
N PHE A 185 20.15 -17.82 -16.10
CA PHE A 185 18.90 -17.78 -16.86
C PHE A 185 18.45 -16.37 -17.27
N ARG A 186 19.24 -15.34 -16.94
CA ARG A 186 18.96 -13.96 -17.34
C ARG A 186 19.65 -13.63 -18.66
N ILE A 187 18.92 -12.96 -19.55
CA ILE A 187 19.45 -12.55 -20.86
C ILE A 187 20.12 -11.17 -20.69
N HIS A 188 21.38 -11.07 -21.07
CA HIS A 188 22.12 -9.82 -21.00
C HIS A 188 21.90 -8.98 -22.27
N ALA A 189 21.27 -7.82 -22.14
CA ALA A 189 21.03 -6.87 -23.22
C ALA A 189 22.04 -5.71 -23.11
N ALA A 190 23.16 -5.79 -23.83
CA ALA A 190 24.25 -4.80 -23.76
C ALA A 190 23.86 -3.38 -24.24
N SER A 191 22.74 -3.24 -24.93
CA SER A 191 22.21 -1.94 -25.41
C SER A 191 21.46 -1.14 -24.36
N LEU A 192 21.13 -1.73 -23.20
CA LEU A 192 20.38 -1.09 -22.13
C LEU A 192 21.32 -0.60 -21.02
N ALA A 193 20.85 0.39 -20.25
CA ALA A 193 21.57 0.86 -19.07
C ALA A 193 21.79 -0.28 -18.06
N ALA A 194 22.85 -0.20 -17.25
CA ALA A 194 23.26 -1.28 -16.34
C ALA A 194 22.12 -1.79 -15.44
N ASP A 195 21.29 -0.88 -14.93
CA ASP A 195 20.13 -1.18 -14.06
C ASP A 195 18.99 -1.95 -14.77
N TYR A 196 18.99 -2.01 -16.11
CA TYR A 196 17.93 -2.58 -16.95
C TYR A 196 18.46 -3.62 -17.96
N SER A 197 19.77 -3.96 -17.88
CA SER A 197 20.44 -4.79 -18.86
C SER A 197 20.19 -6.29 -18.69
N ARG A 198 19.64 -6.74 -17.56
CA ARG A 198 19.41 -8.15 -17.24
C ARG A 198 17.93 -8.50 -17.37
N LEU A 199 17.54 -8.99 -18.55
CA LEU A 199 16.16 -9.40 -18.82
C LEU A 199 15.87 -10.76 -18.18
N ASP A 200 14.72 -10.86 -17.49
CA ASP A 200 14.30 -12.06 -16.76
C ASP A 200 12.98 -12.64 -17.34
N PRO A 201 13.03 -13.46 -18.39
CA PRO A 201 11.85 -14.06 -19.00
C PRO A 201 11.16 -15.09 -18.10
N ILE A 202 11.90 -15.74 -17.19
CA ILE A 202 11.34 -16.72 -16.26
C ILE A 202 10.45 -16.01 -15.24
N ALA A 203 10.87 -14.85 -14.73
CA ALA A 203 10.04 -14.06 -13.84
C ALA A 203 8.67 -13.72 -14.48
N VAL A 204 8.65 -13.36 -15.77
CA VAL A 204 7.41 -13.12 -16.52
C VAL A 204 6.54 -14.37 -16.60
N ALA A 205 7.14 -15.52 -16.91
CA ALA A 205 6.41 -16.78 -16.98
C ALA A 205 5.81 -17.18 -15.62
N VAL A 206 6.57 -17.03 -14.54
CA VAL A 206 6.09 -17.32 -13.17
C VAL A 206 4.94 -16.41 -12.78
N ILE A 207 5.02 -15.12 -13.05
CA ILE A 207 3.93 -14.16 -12.81
C ILE A 207 2.67 -14.60 -13.58
N ALA A 208 2.79 -14.96 -14.85
CA ALA A 208 1.66 -15.39 -15.68
C ALA A 208 0.98 -16.67 -15.13
N VAL A 209 1.77 -17.67 -14.74
CA VAL A 209 1.26 -18.93 -14.16
C VAL A 209 0.58 -18.68 -12.82
N VAL A 210 1.21 -17.90 -11.94
CA VAL A 210 0.67 -17.58 -10.60
C VAL A 210 -0.65 -16.84 -10.70
N CYS A 211 -0.78 -15.87 -11.60
CA CYS A 211 -2.04 -15.15 -11.81
C CYS A 211 -3.16 -16.04 -12.33
N ALA A 212 -2.85 -17.02 -13.17
CA ALA A 212 -3.85 -17.99 -13.63
C ALA A 212 -4.39 -18.90 -12.52
N LEU A 213 -3.62 -19.09 -11.43
CA LEU A 213 -3.99 -19.93 -10.28
C LEU A 213 -4.64 -19.17 -9.12
N SER A 214 -4.67 -17.83 -9.15
CA SER A 214 -5.00 -16.98 -7.99
C SER A 214 -6.49 -16.76 -7.74
N GLU A 215 -7.31 -17.82 -7.66
CA GLU A 215 -8.72 -17.69 -7.28
C GLU A 215 -9.01 -18.38 -5.95
N THR A 216 -8.86 -17.70 -4.81
CA THR A 216 -9.38 -18.18 -3.52
C THR A 216 -9.75 -17.08 -2.51
N ARG A 217 -10.65 -17.43 -1.59
CA ARG A 217 -11.58 -16.70 -0.75
C ARG A 217 -10.96 -15.97 0.45
N ASP A 218 -11.61 -14.93 0.86
CA ASP A 218 -11.55 -13.85 1.85
C ASP A 218 -10.98 -14.04 3.27
N PRO A 219 -10.43 -12.92 3.87
CA PRO A 219 -10.29 -12.75 5.32
C PRO A 219 -10.63 -11.36 5.87
N ALA A 220 -11.24 -11.25 7.06
CA ALA A 220 -11.12 -10.14 8.02
C ALA A 220 -11.82 -10.35 9.37
N ARG A 221 -11.10 -10.55 10.49
CA ARG A 221 -11.61 -10.16 11.82
C ARG A 221 -10.59 -9.97 12.96
N ASP A 222 -9.36 -10.42 12.93
CA ASP A 222 -8.45 -10.30 14.08
C ASP A 222 -7.18 -9.52 13.75
N ILE A 223 -7.38 -8.34 13.14
CA ILE A 223 -6.34 -7.53 12.52
C ILE A 223 -5.24 -7.05 13.51
N PRO A 224 -5.52 -6.52 14.73
CA PRO A 224 -4.46 -5.94 15.55
C PRO A 224 -3.47 -6.93 16.10
N ALA A 225 -3.96 -7.97 16.78
CA ALA A 225 -3.12 -9.00 17.40
C ALA A 225 -2.37 -9.82 16.35
N GLY A 226 -3.04 -10.14 15.22
CA GLY A 226 -2.44 -10.84 14.11
C GLY A 226 -1.31 -10.06 13.43
N LEU A 227 -1.52 -8.77 13.14
CA LEU A 227 -0.49 -7.93 12.50
C LEU A 227 0.71 -7.66 13.41
N VAL A 228 0.47 -7.29 14.67
CA VAL A 228 1.55 -7.07 15.65
C VAL A 228 2.33 -8.36 15.89
N GLY A 229 1.63 -9.49 16.06
CA GLY A 229 2.26 -10.81 16.19
C GLY A 229 3.08 -11.21 14.97
N ALA A 230 2.52 -11.06 13.77
CA ALA A 230 3.23 -11.32 12.51
C ALA A 230 4.50 -10.48 12.39
N MET A 231 4.44 -9.18 12.66
CA MET A 231 5.60 -8.28 12.59
C MET A 231 6.68 -8.65 13.60
N ALA A 232 6.32 -8.97 14.85
CA ALA A 232 7.28 -9.36 15.87
C ALA A 232 8.00 -10.66 15.49
N VAL A 233 7.25 -11.69 15.08
CA VAL A 233 7.80 -13.00 14.67
C VAL A 233 8.69 -12.83 13.43
N THR A 234 8.23 -12.06 12.44
CA THR A 234 8.98 -11.85 11.20
C THR A 234 10.26 -11.08 11.45
N THR A 235 10.23 -10.01 12.26
CA THR A 235 11.44 -9.23 12.60
C THR A 235 12.45 -10.13 13.31
N ALA A 236 12.03 -10.94 14.30
CA ALA A 236 12.91 -11.89 14.99
C ALA A 236 13.52 -12.91 14.01
N ALA A 237 12.72 -13.43 13.08
CA ALA A 237 13.19 -14.37 12.05
C ALA A 237 14.21 -13.73 11.11
N TYR A 238 13.98 -12.48 10.65
CA TYR A 238 14.92 -11.74 9.81
C TYR A 238 16.25 -11.49 10.53
N CYS A 239 16.21 -11.05 11.79
CA CYS A 239 17.43 -10.86 12.59
C CYS A 239 18.20 -12.17 12.78
N ALA A 240 17.52 -13.28 13.10
CA ALA A 240 18.13 -14.58 13.31
C ALA A 240 18.78 -15.11 12.02
N LEU A 241 18.08 -15.03 10.88
CA LEU A 241 18.60 -15.49 9.60
C LEU A 241 19.75 -14.61 9.09
N ALA A 242 19.67 -13.29 9.24
CA ALA A 242 20.77 -12.38 8.91
C ALA A 242 22.02 -12.66 9.75
N ALA A 243 21.85 -12.86 11.06
CA ALA A 243 22.94 -13.24 11.95
C ALA A 243 23.57 -14.57 11.52
N THR A 244 22.76 -15.59 11.23
CA THR A 244 23.23 -16.90 10.75
C THR A 244 24.02 -16.76 9.45
N LEU A 245 23.55 -15.99 8.49
CA LEU A 245 24.23 -15.77 7.22
C LEU A 245 25.60 -15.11 7.42
N CYS A 246 25.69 -14.06 8.25
CA CYS A 246 26.94 -13.36 8.55
C CYS A 246 27.94 -14.22 9.36
N LEU A 247 27.45 -15.22 10.12
CA LEU A 247 28.30 -16.17 10.84
C LEU A 247 28.78 -17.33 9.95
N MET A 248 28.06 -17.65 8.86
CA MET A 248 28.41 -18.76 7.96
C MET A 248 29.55 -18.40 7.01
N GLN A 249 29.63 -17.14 6.53
CA GLN A 249 30.67 -16.71 5.60
C GLN A 249 30.96 -15.20 5.73
N PRO A 250 32.18 -14.75 5.32
CA PRO A 250 32.52 -13.34 5.27
C PRO A 250 31.53 -12.57 4.39
N TYR A 251 31.07 -11.40 4.85
CA TYR A 251 30.02 -10.61 4.17
C TYR A 251 30.37 -10.25 2.72
N ARG A 252 31.66 -10.08 2.40
CA ARG A 252 32.14 -9.78 1.03
C ARG A 252 31.97 -10.94 0.05
N GLU A 253 31.85 -12.16 0.54
CA GLU A 253 31.72 -13.38 -0.26
C GLU A 253 30.25 -13.84 -0.38
N ILE A 254 29.32 -13.15 0.29
CA ILE A 254 27.89 -13.45 0.22
C ILE A 254 27.40 -13.23 -1.21
N ASP A 255 26.70 -14.23 -1.77
CA ASP A 255 26.05 -14.11 -3.06
C ASP A 255 24.80 -13.20 -2.94
N PRO A 256 24.66 -12.12 -3.74
CA PRO A 256 23.57 -11.18 -3.60
C PRO A 256 22.22 -11.71 -4.11
N ASP A 257 22.21 -12.75 -4.95
CA ASP A 257 20.99 -13.26 -5.61
C ASP A 257 20.41 -14.50 -4.92
N ALA A 258 21.26 -15.34 -4.29
CA ALA A 258 20.82 -16.56 -3.58
C ALA A 258 21.68 -16.84 -2.34
N PRO A 259 21.76 -15.90 -1.38
CA PRO A 259 22.76 -15.87 -0.31
C PRO A 259 22.78 -17.15 0.53
N PHE A 260 21.63 -17.62 0.99
CA PHE A 260 21.57 -18.81 1.88
C PHE A 260 21.92 -20.09 1.11
N SER A 261 21.42 -20.26 -0.11
CA SER A 261 21.69 -21.44 -0.91
C SER A 261 23.17 -21.60 -1.21
N VAL A 262 23.84 -20.50 -1.54
CA VAL A 262 25.28 -20.46 -1.80
C VAL A 262 26.09 -20.61 -0.52
N ALA A 263 25.70 -19.99 0.59
CA ALA A 263 26.38 -20.09 1.88
C ALA A 263 26.41 -21.55 2.40
N PHE A 264 25.31 -22.27 2.32
CA PHE A 264 25.27 -23.70 2.70
C PHE A 264 26.16 -24.55 1.80
N SER A 265 26.24 -24.24 0.52
CA SER A 265 27.14 -24.91 -0.41
C SER A 265 28.62 -24.66 -0.05
N ALA A 266 28.99 -23.39 0.28
CA ALA A 266 30.34 -23.02 0.70
C ALA A 266 30.74 -23.66 2.05
N ALA A 267 29.78 -23.88 2.95
CA ALA A 267 29.98 -24.59 4.21
C ALA A 267 30.10 -26.11 4.06
N GLY A 268 30.16 -26.63 2.84
CA GLY A 268 30.26 -28.08 2.57
C GLY A 268 28.97 -28.87 2.68
N MET A 269 27.85 -28.20 2.96
CA MET A 269 26.52 -28.83 3.08
C MET A 269 25.73 -28.76 1.76
N GLY A 270 26.24 -29.38 0.71
CA GLY A 270 25.66 -29.29 -0.64
C GLY A 270 24.20 -29.78 -0.73
N TRP A 271 23.76 -30.72 0.13
CA TRP A 271 22.36 -31.15 0.20
C TRP A 271 21.44 -30.08 0.77
N ALA A 272 21.91 -29.30 1.74
CA ALA A 272 21.11 -28.24 2.37
C ALA A 272 20.77 -27.11 1.40
N ARG A 273 21.63 -26.86 0.40
CA ARG A 273 21.36 -25.91 -0.70
C ARG A 273 20.01 -26.16 -1.37
N TYR A 274 19.74 -27.45 -1.69
CA TYR A 274 18.50 -27.81 -2.38
C TYR A 274 17.27 -27.65 -1.48
N VAL A 275 17.39 -27.98 -0.18
CA VAL A 275 16.30 -27.80 0.80
C VAL A 275 15.97 -26.32 0.95
N VAL A 276 16.99 -25.47 1.08
CA VAL A 276 16.81 -24.00 1.19
C VAL A 276 16.23 -23.43 -0.08
N ALA A 277 16.75 -23.80 -1.26
CA ALA A 277 16.23 -23.32 -2.53
C ALA A 277 14.75 -23.71 -2.72
N PHE A 278 14.37 -24.95 -2.40
CA PHE A 278 12.97 -25.40 -2.48
C PHE A 278 12.07 -24.64 -1.49
N GLY A 279 12.53 -24.45 -0.25
CA GLY A 279 11.79 -23.67 0.76
C GLY A 279 11.58 -22.23 0.34
N ALA A 280 12.61 -21.58 -0.21
CA ALA A 280 12.55 -20.20 -0.72
C ALA A 280 11.58 -20.11 -1.91
N LEU A 281 11.65 -21.03 -2.88
CA LEU A 281 10.73 -21.08 -4.02
C LEU A 281 9.27 -21.20 -3.57
N LYS A 282 8.98 -22.11 -2.63
CA LYS A 282 7.63 -22.28 -2.06
C LYS A 282 7.15 -21.00 -1.39
N GLY A 283 7.98 -20.40 -0.53
CA GLY A 283 7.65 -19.14 0.17
C GLY A 283 7.36 -18.01 -0.83
N MET A 284 8.24 -17.78 -1.78
CA MET A 284 8.07 -16.74 -2.81
C MET A 284 6.85 -16.97 -3.70
N THR A 285 6.54 -18.23 -4.06
CA THR A 285 5.32 -18.55 -4.82
C THR A 285 4.06 -18.17 -4.01
N THR A 286 4.04 -18.43 -2.71
CA THR A 286 2.92 -18.05 -1.83
C THR A 286 2.74 -16.53 -1.78
N VAL A 287 3.83 -15.78 -1.63
CA VAL A 287 3.80 -14.30 -1.63
C VAL A 287 3.29 -13.75 -2.95
N LEU A 288 3.75 -14.31 -4.09
CA LEU A 288 3.25 -13.92 -5.41
C LEU A 288 1.74 -14.15 -5.56
N LEU A 289 1.23 -15.31 -5.11
CA LEU A 289 -0.20 -15.61 -5.14
C LEU A 289 -1.02 -14.61 -4.33
N VAL A 290 -0.61 -14.33 -3.09
CA VAL A 290 -1.29 -13.35 -2.21
C VAL A 290 -1.25 -11.96 -2.83
N SER A 291 -0.09 -11.55 -3.34
CA SER A 291 0.10 -10.25 -3.99
C SER A 291 -0.76 -10.11 -5.24
N ALA A 292 -0.83 -11.12 -6.10
CA ALA A 292 -1.62 -11.10 -7.33
C ALA A 292 -3.13 -10.91 -7.06
N VAL A 293 -3.67 -11.58 -6.04
CA VAL A 293 -5.07 -11.40 -5.61
C VAL A 293 -5.29 -10.00 -5.03
N GLY A 294 -4.40 -9.56 -4.15
CA GLY A 294 -4.50 -8.28 -3.47
C GLY A 294 -4.49 -7.11 -4.45
N GLN A 295 -3.52 -7.08 -5.37
CA GLN A 295 -3.36 -6.00 -6.34
C GLN A 295 -4.55 -5.85 -7.30
N ALA A 296 -5.10 -6.96 -7.80
CA ALA A 296 -6.25 -6.92 -8.71
C ALA A 296 -7.51 -6.39 -8.02
N ARG A 297 -7.78 -6.83 -6.81
CA ARG A 297 -8.90 -6.36 -5.99
C ARG A 297 -8.74 -4.88 -5.63
N TYR A 298 -7.52 -4.47 -5.25
CA TYR A 298 -7.22 -3.10 -4.90
C TYR A 298 -7.44 -2.14 -6.09
N LEU A 299 -6.95 -2.48 -7.29
CA LEU A 299 -7.20 -1.72 -8.51
C LEU A 299 -8.71 -1.64 -8.84
N THR A 300 -9.45 -2.73 -8.63
CA THR A 300 -10.90 -2.75 -8.82
C THR A 300 -11.62 -1.80 -7.86
N HIS A 301 -11.18 -1.71 -6.60
CA HIS A 301 -11.72 -0.76 -5.63
C HIS A 301 -11.47 0.69 -6.02
N ILE A 302 -10.27 1.01 -6.49
CA ILE A 302 -9.92 2.35 -7.00
C ILE A 302 -10.79 2.70 -8.21
N ALA A 303 -11.00 1.73 -9.12
CA ALA A 303 -11.86 1.94 -10.30
C ALA A 303 -13.34 2.10 -9.93
N ARG A 304 -13.82 1.44 -8.87
CA ARG A 304 -15.19 1.65 -8.34
C ARG A 304 -15.36 3.00 -7.67
N ALA A 305 -14.29 3.56 -7.11
CA ALA A 305 -14.28 4.93 -6.60
C ALA A 305 -14.13 5.99 -7.70
N HIS A 306 -14.27 5.61 -8.99
CA HIS A 306 -14.11 6.48 -10.17
C HIS A 306 -12.75 7.19 -10.30
N MET A 307 -11.74 6.71 -9.56
CA MET A 307 -10.37 7.22 -9.62
C MET A 307 -9.50 6.52 -10.68
N ALA A 308 -10.01 5.46 -11.31
CA ALA A 308 -9.39 4.73 -12.42
C ALA A 308 -10.46 4.35 -13.45
N PRO A 309 -10.08 4.01 -14.71
CA PRO A 309 -11.05 3.70 -15.76
C PRO A 309 -12.07 2.64 -15.34
N PRO A 310 -13.38 2.85 -15.55
CA PRO A 310 -14.45 1.97 -15.08
C PRO A 310 -14.43 0.56 -15.72
N CYS A 311 -13.70 0.37 -16.82
CA CYS A 311 -13.49 -0.95 -17.40
C CYS A 311 -12.73 -1.91 -16.45
N LEU A 312 -11.93 -1.36 -15.52
CA LEU A 312 -11.19 -2.10 -14.50
C LEU A 312 -12.07 -2.50 -13.30
N ALA A 313 -13.22 -1.85 -13.12
CA ALA A 313 -14.19 -2.17 -12.08
C ALA A 313 -15.06 -3.39 -12.42
N ARG A 314 -15.07 -3.85 -13.69
CA ARG A 314 -15.92 -4.93 -14.18
C ARG A 314 -15.47 -6.27 -13.65
N VAL A 315 -16.39 -7.00 -13.02
CA VAL A 315 -16.21 -8.40 -12.59
C VAL A 315 -16.78 -9.32 -13.66
N HIS A 316 -16.02 -10.35 -14.04
CA HIS A 316 -16.45 -11.30 -15.05
C HIS A 316 -17.60 -12.17 -14.51
N PRO A 317 -18.78 -12.25 -15.21
CA PRO A 317 -19.99 -12.84 -14.64
C PRO A 317 -19.88 -14.35 -14.37
N ARG A 318 -19.02 -15.09 -15.09
CA ARG A 318 -18.82 -16.54 -14.88
C ARG A 318 -17.72 -16.86 -13.87
N LEU A 319 -16.66 -16.05 -13.82
CA LEU A 319 -15.50 -16.29 -12.97
C LEU A 319 -15.62 -15.62 -11.60
N GLY A 320 -16.47 -14.59 -11.45
CA GLY A 320 -16.58 -13.82 -10.22
C GLY A 320 -15.37 -12.93 -9.90
N THR A 321 -14.42 -12.79 -10.83
CA THR A 321 -13.14 -12.09 -10.65
C THR A 321 -13.00 -10.88 -11.57
N PRO A 322 -12.25 -9.86 -11.19
CA PRO A 322 -12.00 -8.66 -11.99
C PRO A 322 -10.88 -8.91 -13.03
N VAL A 323 -11.17 -9.69 -14.09
CA VAL A 323 -10.18 -10.10 -15.10
C VAL A 323 -9.41 -8.93 -15.70
N ASN A 324 -10.09 -7.82 -16.02
CA ASN A 324 -9.43 -6.66 -16.62
C ASN A 324 -8.39 -6.02 -15.68
N ALA A 325 -8.72 -5.89 -14.40
CA ALA A 325 -7.79 -5.38 -13.39
C ALA A 325 -6.62 -6.34 -13.18
N THR A 326 -6.90 -7.64 -13.14
CA THR A 326 -5.88 -8.69 -13.01
C THR A 326 -4.89 -8.63 -14.19
N VAL A 327 -5.38 -8.58 -15.43
CA VAL A 327 -4.53 -8.51 -16.63
C VAL A 327 -3.71 -7.22 -16.65
N ALA A 328 -4.29 -6.07 -16.30
CA ALA A 328 -3.58 -4.79 -16.26
C ALA A 328 -2.43 -4.82 -15.24
N MET A 329 -2.69 -5.30 -14.02
CA MET A 329 -1.66 -5.40 -12.96
C MET A 329 -0.59 -6.43 -13.31
N LEU A 330 -0.99 -7.57 -13.89
CA LEU A 330 -0.08 -8.58 -14.36
C LEU A 330 0.88 -8.04 -15.42
N ALA A 331 0.34 -7.35 -16.43
CA ALA A 331 1.15 -6.77 -17.49
C ALA A 331 2.15 -5.72 -16.95
N ALA A 332 1.70 -4.86 -16.03
CA ALA A 332 2.57 -3.89 -15.37
C ALA A 332 3.68 -4.58 -14.55
N THR A 333 3.31 -5.54 -13.69
CA THR A 333 4.26 -6.29 -12.87
C THR A 333 5.27 -7.08 -13.74
N ALA A 334 4.80 -7.73 -14.79
CA ALA A 334 5.65 -8.50 -15.72
C ALA A 334 6.62 -7.59 -16.49
N ALA A 335 6.16 -6.43 -16.96
CA ALA A 335 7.02 -5.45 -17.61
C ALA A 335 8.14 -4.96 -16.66
N ILE A 336 7.78 -4.62 -15.43
CA ILE A 336 8.76 -4.20 -14.42
C ILE A 336 9.74 -5.34 -14.11
N ALA A 337 9.24 -6.56 -13.89
CA ALA A 337 10.06 -7.73 -13.59
C ALA A 337 11.03 -8.09 -14.72
N LEU A 338 10.61 -7.90 -15.98
CA LEU A 338 11.45 -8.19 -17.13
C LEU A 338 12.67 -7.27 -17.21
N PHE A 339 12.47 -5.96 -17.03
CA PHE A 339 13.49 -4.95 -17.33
C PHE A 339 14.29 -4.48 -16.12
N THR A 340 13.72 -4.45 -14.90
CA THR A 340 14.29 -3.72 -13.76
C THR A 340 15.06 -4.63 -12.82
N ASP A 341 16.29 -4.28 -12.46
CA ASP A 341 17.11 -5.04 -11.51
C ASP A 341 16.55 -4.99 -10.08
N LEU A 342 16.87 -6.03 -9.28
CA LEU A 342 16.33 -6.24 -7.94
C LEU A 342 16.69 -5.10 -6.97
N GLY A 343 17.92 -4.56 -7.03
CA GLY A 343 18.34 -3.43 -6.18
C GLY A 343 17.53 -2.16 -6.44
N VAL A 344 17.19 -1.87 -7.70
CA VAL A 344 16.31 -0.74 -8.05
C VAL A 344 14.90 -0.96 -7.51
N LEU A 345 14.39 -2.20 -7.63
CA LEU A 345 13.07 -2.56 -7.11
C LEU A 345 13.00 -2.42 -5.58
N ALA A 346 14.04 -2.87 -4.87
CA ALA A 346 14.13 -2.77 -3.42
C ALA A 346 14.08 -1.32 -2.93
N ASN A 347 14.87 -0.42 -3.56
CA ASN A 347 14.89 1.00 -3.20
C ASN A 347 13.56 1.69 -3.48
N LEU A 348 12.94 1.44 -4.64
CA LEU A 348 11.62 2.01 -4.96
C LEU A 348 10.52 1.48 -4.03
N LEU A 349 10.56 0.19 -3.68
CA LEU A 349 9.66 -0.41 -2.72
C LEU A 349 9.79 0.27 -1.36
N SER A 350 11.03 0.45 -0.88
CA SER A 350 11.31 1.11 0.40
C SER A 350 10.80 2.54 0.44
N ILE A 351 11.02 3.35 -0.62
CA ILE A 351 10.51 4.73 -0.69
C ILE A 351 8.98 4.73 -0.64
N SER A 352 8.33 3.88 -1.45
CA SER A 352 6.87 3.82 -1.50
C SER A 352 6.27 3.44 -0.15
N THR A 353 6.79 2.38 0.48
CA THR A 353 6.30 1.89 1.78
C THR A 353 6.51 2.91 2.90
N LEU A 354 7.71 3.49 3.03
CA LEU A 354 8.00 4.51 4.05
C LEU A 354 7.15 5.77 3.87
N PHE A 355 6.93 6.18 2.61
CA PHE A 355 6.06 7.31 2.28
C PHE A 355 4.60 7.04 2.70
N ILE A 356 4.08 5.84 2.42
CA ILE A 356 2.72 5.45 2.84
C ILE A 356 2.62 5.40 4.37
N PHE A 357 3.60 4.83 5.05
CA PHE A 357 3.65 4.76 6.51
C PHE A 357 3.64 6.15 7.15
N MET A 358 4.41 7.08 6.59
CA MET A 358 4.40 8.48 7.00
C MET A 358 3.01 9.10 6.81
N LEU A 359 2.39 8.91 5.63
CA LEU A 359 1.06 9.46 5.34
C LEU A 359 0.00 8.93 6.31
N VAL A 360 0.03 7.63 6.64
CA VAL A 360 -0.92 7.02 7.58
C VAL A 360 -0.73 7.59 8.99
N ALA A 361 0.51 7.79 9.44
CA ALA A 361 0.78 8.40 10.75
C ALA A 361 0.32 9.88 10.81
N VAL A 362 0.52 10.65 9.73
CA VAL A 362 -0.01 12.02 9.60
C VAL A 362 -1.54 12.01 9.61
N ALA A 363 -2.15 11.10 8.84
CA ALA A 363 -3.60 10.92 8.79
C ALA A 363 -4.20 10.65 10.18
N LEU A 364 -3.53 9.81 10.96
CA LEU A 364 -3.95 9.49 12.32
C LEU A 364 -3.94 10.72 13.23
N LEU A 365 -2.88 11.54 13.17
CA LEU A 365 -2.82 12.78 13.92
C LEU A 365 -3.92 13.76 13.49
N VAL A 366 -4.13 13.93 12.18
CA VAL A 366 -5.21 14.78 11.67
C VAL A 366 -6.56 14.28 12.18
N ARG A 367 -6.86 12.99 12.07
CA ARG A 367 -8.12 12.41 12.54
C ARG A 367 -8.38 12.65 14.03
N ARG A 368 -7.35 12.48 14.85
CA ARG A 368 -7.49 12.61 16.30
C ARG A 368 -7.70 14.05 16.78
N TYR A 369 -7.12 15.02 16.09
CA TYR A 369 -7.10 16.43 16.51
C TYR A 369 -7.98 17.34 15.65
N TYR A 370 -8.59 16.84 14.56
CA TYR A 370 -9.45 17.62 13.68
C TYR A 370 -10.78 16.93 13.42
N ALA A 371 -11.88 17.68 13.59
CA ALA A 371 -13.22 17.29 13.16
C ALA A 371 -13.85 18.46 12.39
N THR A 372 -14.37 18.18 11.19
CA THR A 372 -14.98 19.18 10.31
C THR A 372 -16.20 19.78 10.99
N GLY A 373 -16.23 21.12 11.12
CA GLY A 373 -17.34 21.83 11.75
C GLY A 373 -17.23 21.99 13.28
N GLU A 374 -16.45 21.17 13.98
CA GLU A 374 -16.32 21.20 15.45
C GLU A 374 -15.02 21.85 15.91
N THR A 375 -13.92 21.68 15.16
CA THR A 375 -12.60 22.20 15.55
C THR A 375 -12.50 23.70 15.26
N ALA A 376 -12.17 24.49 16.30
CA ALA A 376 -11.96 25.92 16.15
C ALA A 376 -10.82 26.24 15.16
N ARG A 377 -10.94 27.37 14.42
CA ARG A 377 -9.91 27.79 13.45
C ARG A 377 -8.52 27.93 14.08
N GLY A 378 -8.46 28.36 15.35
CA GLY A 378 -7.20 28.48 16.10
C GLY A 378 -6.52 27.14 16.32
N ASP A 379 -7.26 26.10 16.69
CA ASP A 379 -6.73 24.77 16.96
C ASP A 379 -6.36 24.03 15.68
N ARG A 380 -7.10 24.24 14.58
CA ARG A 380 -6.72 23.77 13.24
C ARG A 380 -5.36 24.36 12.81
N ASN A 381 -5.16 25.66 13.00
CA ASN A 381 -3.89 26.30 12.64
C ASN A 381 -2.73 25.82 13.54
N ARG A 382 -2.98 25.60 14.83
CA ARG A 382 -1.99 25.01 15.75
C ARG A 382 -1.62 23.59 15.34
N LEU A 383 -2.60 22.75 15.03
CA LEU A 383 -2.36 21.39 14.52
C LEU A 383 -1.51 21.42 13.24
N ALA A 384 -1.89 22.24 12.25
CA ALA A 384 -1.14 22.37 11.01
C ALA A 384 0.30 22.86 11.25
N GLY A 385 0.48 23.84 12.17
CA GLY A 385 1.80 24.32 12.57
C GLY A 385 2.65 23.22 13.24
N CYS A 386 2.07 22.45 14.17
CA CYS A 386 2.78 21.34 14.82
C CYS A 386 3.17 20.26 13.81
N LEU A 387 2.28 19.85 12.92
CA LEU A 387 2.58 18.87 11.87
C LEU A 387 3.68 19.39 10.94
N ALA A 388 3.62 20.65 10.54
CA ALA A 388 4.67 21.26 9.71
C ALA A 388 6.03 21.24 10.42
N VAL A 389 6.10 21.56 11.72
CA VAL A 389 7.35 21.51 12.50
C VAL A 389 7.83 20.06 12.66
N ILE A 390 6.96 19.10 12.95
CA ILE A 390 7.30 17.68 13.06
C ILE A 390 7.92 17.19 11.74
N VAL A 391 7.27 17.45 10.61
CA VAL A 391 7.77 17.04 9.30
C VAL A 391 9.06 17.78 8.94
N ALA A 392 9.12 19.08 9.11
CA ALA A 392 10.30 19.88 8.77
C ALA A 392 11.53 19.49 9.60
N SER A 393 11.38 19.27 10.92
CA SER A 393 12.46 18.80 11.77
C SER A 393 12.94 17.40 11.42
N SER A 394 12.02 16.50 11.04
CA SER A 394 12.34 15.15 10.56
C SER A 394 13.10 15.20 9.24
N VAL A 395 12.66 16.02 8.29
CA VAL A 395 13.33 16.23 6.99
C VAL A 395 14.71 16.87 7.20
N ALA A 396 14.84 17.87 8.08
CA ALA A 396 16.12 18.49 8.40
C ALA A 396 17.12 17.47 8.98
N THR A 397 16.66 16.58 9.88
CA THR A 397 17.46 15.49 10.44
C THR A 397 17.91 14.52 9.37
N ALA A 398 17.00 14.09 8.48
CA ALA A 398 17.27 13.17 7.39
C ALA A 398 18.23 13.79 6.35
N ALA A 399 18.00 15.04 5.94
CA ALA A 399 18.84 15.75 4.98
C ALA A 399 20.25 15.97 5.53
N TYR A 400 20.36 16.31 6.80
CA TYR A 400 21.67 16.49 7.42
C TYR A 400 22.45 15.16 7.50
N TRP A 401 21.80 14.04 7.77
CA TRP A 401 22.38 12.71 7.70
C TRP A 401 22.83 12.35 6.28
N GLY A 402 21.95 12.54 5.29
CA GLY A 402 22.22 12.15 3.90
C GLY A 402 23.24 13.03 3.18
N LEU A 403 23.33 14.32 3.53
CA LEU A 403 24.25 15.29 2.89
C LEU A 403 25.53 15.53 3.69
N GLY A 404 25.55 15.17 4.96
CA GLY A 404 26.54 15.59 5.95
C GLY A 404 27.81 14.77 5.97
N GLY A 405 28.25 14.04 4.97
CA GLY A 405 29.53 13.34 4.89
C GLY A 405 30.26 13.07 6.23
N ASP A 406 31.39 12.38 6.23
CA ASP A 406 32.15 11.93 7.42
C ASP A 406 32.58 13.02 8.46
N GLY A 407 32.17 14.27 8.30
CA GLY A 407 32.49 15.40 9.16
C GLY A 407 31.33 16.15 9.78
N GLY A 408 30.08 15.69 9.61
CA GLY A 408 28.88 16.35 10.11
C GLY A 408 28.79 16.36 11.64
N GLY A 409 28.96 17.55 12.26
CA GLY A 409 28.82 17.71 13.70
C GLY A 409 27.41 17.42 14.20
N TRP A 410 27.23 17.14 15.48
CA TRP A 410 25.93 16.88 16.15
C TRP A 410 24.98 18.09 16.23
N ALA A 411 25.42 19.28 15.79
CA ALA A 411 24.71 20.54 15.97
C ALA A 411 23.29 20.57 15.36
N ALA A 412 23.10 20.01 14.16
CA ALA A 412 21.78 19.98 13.53
C ALA A 412 20.81 19.07 14.28
N TYR A 413 21.30 17.95 14.81
CA TYR A 413 20.47 17.06 15.65
C TYR A 413 20.08 17.71 16.97
N ALA A 414 20.98 18.50 17.56
CA ALA A 414 20.72 19.26 18.78
C ALA A 414 19.61 20.31 18.63
N VAL A 415 19.30 20.73 17.41
CA VAL A 415 18.18 21.65 17.11
C VAL A 415 16.94 20.90 16.64
N ALA A 416 17.10 19.99 15.68
CA ALA A 416 15.98 19.33 15.04
C ALA A 416 15.24 18.35 15.98
N VAL A 417 15.97 17.56 16.78
CA VAL A 417 15.33 16.62 17.71
C VAL A 417 14.56 17.32 18.83
N PRO A 418 15.09 18.34 19.53
CA PRO A 418 14.30 19.12 20.49
C PRO A 418 13.11 19.85 19.84
N ALA A 419 13.24 20.34 18.60
CA ALA A 419 12.12 20.97 17.90
C ALA A 419 10.99 19.95 17.64
N TRP A 420 11.31 18.74 17.21
CA TRP A 420 10.35 17.65 17.05
C TRP A 420 9.67 17.30 18.38
N LEU A 421 10.45 17.12 19.47
CA LEU A 421 9.92 16.84 20.81
C LEU A 421 9.00 17.96 21.30
N ALA A 422 9.43 19.23 21.16
CA ALA A 422 8.66 20.39 21.57
C ALA A 422 7.35 20.51 20.81
N ALA A 423 7.34 20.28 19.48
CA ALA A 423 6.13 20.30 18.67
C ALA A 423 5.15 19.19 19.07
N THR A 424 5.65 17.99 19.34
CA THR A 424 4.83 16.85 19.79
C THR A 424 4.23 17.12 21.19
N LEU A 425 5.02 17.66 22.11
CA LEU A 425 4.57 18.03 23.44
C LEU A 425 3.55 19.19 23.37
N PHE A 426 3.80 20.19 22.54
CA PHE A 426 2.87 21.30 22.32
C PHE A 426 1.53 20.82 21.78
N LEU A 427 1.55 19.89 20.81
CA LEU A 427 0.35 19.25 20.27
C LEU A 427 -0.46 18.57 21.39
N GLN A 428 0.20 17.82 22.26
CA GLN A 428 -0.43 17.13 23.39
C GLN A 428 -1.06 18.10 24.41
N LEU A 429 -0.38 19.21 24.72
CA LEU A 429 -0.78 20.10 25.81
C LEU A 429 -1.75 21.22 25.38
N ARG A 430 -1.71 21.63 24.11
CA ARG A 430 -2.39 22.84 23.64
C ARG A 430 -3.49 22.62 22.63
N VAL A 431 -3.57 21.43 22.03
CA VAL A 431 -4.62 21.11 21.06
C VAL A 431 -5.49 20.01 21.66
N PRO A 432 -6.79 20.27 21.88
CA PRO A 432 -7.69 19.24 22.39
C PRO A 432 -7.90 18.15 21.35
N MET A 433 -8.00 16.89 21.79
CA MET A 433 -8.38 15.78 20.90
C MET A 433 -9.85 15.96 20.50
N ALA A 434 -10.12 16.00 19.19
CA ALA A 434 -11.46 16.12 18.64
C ALA A 434 -12.20 14.78 18.60
N ARG A 435 -11.47 13.66 18.47
CA ARG A 435 -12.06 12.32 18.38
C ARG A 435 -11.30 11.30 19.23
N THR A 436 -12.06 10.45 19.93
CA THR A 436 -11.55 9.26 20.63
C THR A 436 -12.01 8.02 19.88
N PRO A 437 -11.18 6.96 19.75
CA PRO A 437 -11.59 5.72 19.09
C PRO A 437 -12.66 4.99 19.91
N GLU A 438 -13.64 4.40 19.23
CA GLU A 438 -14.73 3.67 19.89
C GLU A 438 -14.35 2.22 20.25
N LYS A 439 -13.56 1.57 19.39
CA LYS A 439 -13.24 0.14 19.53
C LYS A 439 -11.81 -0.12 19.98
N TRP A 440 -10.86 0.44 19.27
CA TRP A 440 -9.43 0.29 19.55
C TRP A 440 -8.67 1.53 19.10
N GLY A 441 -7.78 2.05 19.93
CA GLY A 441 -6.97 3.21 19.63
C GLY A 441 -5.48 2.98 19.80
N VAL A 442 -4.70 3.64 18.96
CA VAL A 442 -3.24 3.65 19.08
C VAL A 442 -2.85 4.18 20.45
N PRO A 443 -1.98 3.48 21.20
CA PRO A 443 -1.50 3.99 22.48
C PRO A 443 -0.57 5.19 22.30
N LEU A 444 -0.40 5.97 23.36
CA LEU A 444 0.56 7.10 23.42
C LEU A 444 0.42 8.14 22.29
N VAL A 445 -0.79 8.45 21.81
CA VAL A 445 -1.01 9.57 20.88
C VAL A 445 -0.79 10.88 21.62
N PRO A 446 -0.01 11.87 21.07
CA PRO A 446 0.57 11.95 19.72
C PRO A 446 1.98 11.35 19.56
N TRP A 447 2.60 10.85 20.60
CA TRP A 447 4.01 10.43 20.58
C TRP A 447 4.31 9.31 19.58
N LEU A 448 3.51 8.24 19.59
CA LEU A 448 3.75 7.10 18.72
C LEU A 448 3.60 7.44 17.23
N PRO A 449 2.52 8.10 16.76
CA PRO A 449 2.42 8.56 15.38
C PRO A 449 3.52 9.56 14.99
N SER A 450 3.88 10.50 15.90
CA SER A 450 4.94 11.47 15.67
C SER A 450 6.31 10.79 15.53
N ALA A 451 6.61 9.78 16.36
CA ALA A 451 7.81 8.96 16.24
C ALA A 451 7.84 8.15 14.94
N SER A 452 6.70 7.60 14.53
CA SER A 452 6.56 6.93 13.23
C SER A 452 6.88 7.87 12.07
N ILE A 453 6.36 9.10 12.07
CA ILE A 453 6.69 10.11 11.06
C ILE A 453 8.19 10.40 11.05
N PHE A 454 8.78 10.64 12.21
CA PHE A 454 10.20 10.98 12.36
C PHE A 454 11.11 9.86 11.82
N ILE A 455 10.89 8.62 12.24
CA ILE A 455 11.72 7.47 11.85
C ILE A 455 11.54 7.17 10.36
N ASN A 456 10.32 7.19 9.83
CA ASN A 456 10.08 6.91 8.42
C ASN A 456 10.74 7.96 7.51
N ILE A 457 10.68 9.25 7.87
CA ILE A 457 11.37 10.32 7.12
C ILE A 457 12.89 10.17 7.24
N PHE A 458 13.41 9.81 8.43
CA PHE A 458 14.83 9.58 8.63
C PHE A 458 15.34 8.43 7.75
N LEU A 459 14.61 7.31 7.71
CA LEU A 459 14.95 6.18 6.85
C LEU A 459 14.87 6.53 5.36
N LEU A 460 13.89 7.36 4.95
CA LEU A 460 13.85 7.89 3.58
C LEU A 460 15.14 8.64 3.22
N GLY A 461 15.72 9.41 4.13
CA GLY A 461 16.95 10.16 3.89
C GLY A 461 18.19 9.32 3.61
N SER A 462 18.17 8.01 3.89
CA SER A 462 19.27 7.09 3.62
C SER A 462 19.21 6.45 2.22
N ILE A 463 18.17 6.70 1.44
CA ILE A 463 18.00 6.11 0.11
C ILE A 463 18.65 6.99 -0.97
N ASP A 464 19.14 6.37 -2.04
CA ASP A 464 19.86 7.05 -3.11
C ASP A 464 19.00 8.05 -3.91
N GLY A 465 19.61 9.15 -4.37
CA GLY A 465 18.93 10.21 -5.09
C GLY A 465 18.32 9.78 -6.44
N ARG A 466 18.88 8.74 -7.10
CA ARG A 466 18.33 8.21 -8.36
C ARG A 466 16.96 7.56 -8.14
N SER A 467 16.82 6.83 -7.04
CA SER A 467 15.55 6.20 -6.67
C SER A 467 14.49 7.24 -6.30
N PHE A 468 14.87 8.34 -5.62
CA PHE A 468 13.98 9.48 -5.42
C PHE A 468 13.53 10.13 -6.72
N MET A 469 14.40 10.27 -7.70
CA MET A 469 14.03 10.82 -9.01
C MET A 469 13.02 9.91 -9.72
N ARG A 470 13.22 8.58 -9.71
CA ARG A 470 12.28 7.61 -10.29
C ARG A 470 10.91 7.65 -9.59
N PHE A 471 10.91 7.72 -8.26
CA PHE A 471 9.69 7.89 -7.47
C PHE A 471 9.01 9.23 -7.74
N GLY A 472 9.79 10.31 -7.90
CA GLY A 472 9.29 11.63 -8.29
C GLY A 472 8.61 11.63 -9.66
N VAL A 473 9.19 10.95 -10.66
CA VAL A 473 8.56 10.77 -11.98
C VAL A 473 7.24 10.02 -11.88
N TRP A 474 7.20 8.93 -11.10
CA TRP A 474 5.96 8.21 -10.84
C TRP A 474 4.90 9.08 -10.17
N THR A 475 5.28 9.80 -9.12
CA THR A 475 4.37 10.70 -8.40
C THR A 475 3.87 11.82 -9.31
N ALA A 476 4.74 12.38 -10.15
CA ALA A 476 4.34 13.38 -11.14
C ALA A 476 3.34 12.83 -12.17
N ALA A 477 3.52 11.59 -12.62
CA ALA A 477 2.58 10.91 -13.50
C ALA A 477 1.21 10.68 -12.82
N LEU A 478 1.21 10.27 -11.54
CA LEU A 478 0.00 10.14 -10.74
C LEU A 478 -0.72 11.49 -10.57
N LEU A 479 0.02 12.54 -10.27
CA LEU A 479 -0.54 13.89 -10.15
C LEU A 479 -1.14 14.37 -11.46
N ALA A 480 -0.43 14.17 -12.58
CA ALA A 480 -0.95 14.51 -13.91
C ALA A 480 -2.25 13.74 -14.19
N TYR A 481 -2.27 12.42 -13.94
CA TYR A 481 -3.50 11.63 -14.10
C TYR A 481 -4.63 12.14 -13.20
N TYR A 482 -4.35 12.47 -11.94
CA TYR A 482 -5.35 12.99 -11.01
C TYR A 482 -5.96 14.30 -11.50
N PHE A 483 -5.12 15.27 -11.86
CA PHE A 483 -5.61 16.59 -12.29
C PHE A 483 -6.33 16.56 -13.64
N PHE A 484 -5.90 15.69 -14.57
CA PHE A 484 -6.54 15.60 -15.88
C PHE A 484 -7.78 14.69 -15.89
N PHE A 485 -7.83 13.64 -15.06
CA PHE A 485 -8.90 12.63 -15.11
C PHE A 485 -9.55 12.39 -13.76
N GLY A 486 -8.81 11.97 -12.75
CA GLY A 486 -9.33 11.48 -11.48
C GLY A 486 -10.18 12.48 -10.72
N LEU A 487 -9.75 13.74 -10.63
CA LEU A 487 -10.49 14.81 -9.95
C LEU A 487 -11.86 15.07 -10.60
N HIS A 488 -11.90 15.13 -11.94
CA HIS A 488 -13.13 15.42 -12.65
C HIS A 488 -14.12 14.27 -12.59
N ALA A 489 -13.64 13.02 -12.71
CA ALA A 489 -14.46 11.83 -12.58
C ALA A 489 -15.05 11.69 -11.16
N SER A 490 -14.23 11.87 -10.12
CA SER A 490 -14.71 11.79 -8.73
C SER A 490 -15.66 12.93 -8.37
N TYR A 491 -15.43 14.14 -8.91
CA TYR A 491 -16.30 15.29 -8.69
C TYR A 491 -17.70 15.08 -9.28
N ASP A 492 -17.77 14.66 -10.54
CA ASP A 492 -19.06 14.44 -11.23
C ASP A 492 -19.85 13.32 -10.56
N THR A 493 -19.19 12.25 -10.12
CA THR A 493 -19.81 11.15 -9.38
C THR A 493 -20.39 11.61 -8.05
N ALA A 494 -19.63 12.38 -7.28
CA ALA A 494 -20.09 12.92 -6.00
C ALA A 494 -21.30 13.86 -6.18
N LYS A 495 -21.29 14.70 -7.22
CA LYS A 495 -22.38 15.59 -7.56
C LYS A 495 -23.65 14.82 -7.95
N ALA A 496 -23.51 13.76 -8.76
CA ALA A 496 -24.61 12.89 -9.13
C ALA A 496 -25.22 12.20 -7.90
N LEU A 497 -24.39 11.69 -7.00
CA LEU A 497 -24.83 11.06 -5.77
C LEU A 497 -25.56 12.04 -4.83
N ALA A 498 -25.01 13.24 -4.66
CA ALA A 498 -25.67 14.29 -3.86
C ALA A 498 -27.05 14.65 -4.43
N ALA A 499 -27.20 14.68 -5.75
CA ALA A 499 -28.50 14.90 -6.40
C ALA A 499 -29.49 13.73 -6.18
N GLU A 500 -29.02 12.48 -6.17
CA GLU A 500 -29.84 11.30 -5.87
C GLU A 500 -30.31 11.29 -4.41
N VAL A 501 -29.44 11.65 -3.47
CA VAL A 501 -29.79 11.81 -2.05
C VAL A 501 -30.83 12.92 -1.86
N ALA A 502 -30.60 14.08 -2.47
CA ALA A 502 -31.55 15.20 -2.42
C ALA A 502 -32.92 14.86 -3.06
N ALA A 503 -32.95 13.96 -4.04
CA ALA A 503 -34.18 13.47 -4.66
C ALA A 503 -34.91 12.36 -3.84
N GLY A 504 -34.39 11.98 -2.65
CA GLY A 504 -34.97 10.94 -1.78
C GLY A 504 -34.88 9.51 -2.34
N LYS A 505 -34.02 9.29 -3.35
CA LYS A 505 -33.83 7.97 -3.98
C LYS A 505 -32.84 7.08 -3.22
N VAL A 506 -32.02 7.68 -2.35
CA VAL A 506 -31.07 7.00 -1.46
C VAL A 506 -31.33 7.50 -0.04
N GLU A 507 -31.66 6.59 0.90
CA GLU A 507 -31.79 6.94 2.32
C GLU A 507 -30.41 7.34 2.86
N GLU A 508 -30.31 8.51 3.51
CA GLU A 508 -29.14 8.88 4.31
C GLU A 508 -28.92 7.80 5.38
N GLY A 509 -27.89 7.00 5.18
CA GLY A 509 -27.31 5.97 6.03
C GLY A 509 -27.96 5.66 7.38
N GLY A 510 -29.16 5.12 7.37
CA GLY A 510 -29.80 4.56 8.54
C GLY A 510 -29.24 3.17 8.84
N SER A 511 -28.24 3.06 9.70
CA SER A 511 -28.02 1.82 10.44
C SER A 511 -29.18 1.65 11.41
N LYS A 512 -30.23 0.92 11.00
CA LYS A 512 -31.19 0.38 11.96
C LYS A 512 -30.42 -0.57 12.87
N PRO A 513 -30.38 -0.34 14.19
CA PRO A 513 -29.91 -1.36 15.10
C PRO A 513 -30.85 -2.58 14.91
N ALA A 514 -30.26 -3.74 14.67
CA ALA A 514 -30.99 -5.00 14.67
C ALA A 514 -31.68 -5.12 16.03
N VAL A 515 -32.99 -4.96 16.02
CA VAL A 515 -33.84 -5.29 17.16
C VAL A 515 -33.71 -6.80 17.34
N VAL A 516 -32.92 -7.20 18.32
CA VAL A 516 -32.92 -8.57 18.85
C VAL A 516 -34.28 -8.75 19.46
N GLY A 517 -35.18 -9.39 18.71
CA GLY A 517 -36.45 -9.86 19.22
C GLY A 517 -36.21 -10.84 20.34
N ALA A 518 -36.52 -10.44 21.55
CA ALA A 518 -36.74 -11.33 22.67
C ALA A 518 -37.89 -12.28 22.30
N ALA A 519 -37.55 -13.52 21.96
CA ALA A 519 -38.51 -14.61 22.00
C ALA A 519 -38.36 -15.28 23.36
N GLY A 520 -39.29 -14.99 24.26
CA GLY A 520 -39.56 -15.82 25.43
C GLY A 520 -40.22 -17.12 24.97
N ASN A 521 -39.82 -18.13 25.54
CA ASN A 521 -40.36 -19.34 26.17
C ASN A 521 -39.34 -20.46 26.11
#